data_d1852289c97be24b447cb4f4d26c4baf
#
_entry.id   d1852289c97be24b447cb4f4d26c4baf
#
_cell.length_a   1.000
_cell.length_b   1.000
_cell.length_c   1.000
_cell.angle_alpha   90.00
_cell.angle_beta   90.00
_cell.angle_gamma   90.00
#
_symmetry.space_group_name_H-M   'P 1'
#
loop_
_entity.id
_entity.type
_entity.pdbx_description
1 polymer ?
#
loop_
_entity_poly.entity_id
_entity_poly.type
_entity_poly.pdbx_seq_one_letter_code
_entity_poly.pdbx_strand_id
1 'polypeptide(L)'
;MLSFGLAAFTIEKELVATFSRNLELLDGADVDERTTLWWAQPEQAEAYKRSREFLTSPRAAMVDCKNWLDELRPFGRPIVCGAPSGFDFTFMYYYFQRFLGESPIGFASLDLRTYAAAVLKRQYRHVGKRQYPAEWIDQNLPHTHVALDDAIEQGCILINMIRTNLELPRIAEFADRREARTISSAG
;
A
#
# COMPACT_ATOMS: atom_id res chain seq x y z
N MET A 1 -4.32 13.69 4.36
CA MET A 1 -3.93 12.68 3.33
C MET A 1 -4.23 13.23 1.95
N LEU A 2 -3.25 13.19 1.03
CA LEU A 2 -3.41 13.70 -0.35
C LEU A 2 -3.94 12.63 -1.31
N SER A 3 -3.39 11.43 -1.18
CA SER A 3 -3.74 10.26 -1.96
C SER A 3 -3.44 9.00 -1.18
N PHE A 4 -3.99 7.87 -1.61
CA PHE A 4 -3.61 6.56 -1.12
C PHE A 4 -3.74 5.51 -2.22
N GLY A 5 -2.95 4.45 -2.10
CA GLY A 5 -2.94 3.31 -2.99
C GLY A 5 -2.90 2.00 -2.21
N LEU A 6 -3.60 1.01 -2.69
CA LEU A 6 -3.65 -0.33 -2.14
C LEU A 6 -3.42 -1.35 -3.25
N ALA A 7 -2.60 -2.35 -2.98
CA ALA A 7 -2.34 -3.48 -3.87
C ALA A 7 -2.57 -4.79 -3.11
N ALA A 8 -3.46 -5.62 -3.61
CA ALA A 8 -3.78 -6.90 -3.01
C ALA A 8 -2.99 -8.03 -3.70
N PHE A 9 -2.21 -8.76 -2.91
CA PHE A 9 -1.40 -9.87 -3.36
C PHE A 9 -1.77 -11.17 -2.67
N THR A 10 -1.65 -12.28 -3.39
CA THR A 10 -1.60 -13.63 -2.80
C THR A 10 -0.17 -13.96 -2.34
N ILE A 11 -0.05 -15.05 -1.57
CA ILE A 11 1.28 -15.56 -1.16
C ILE A 11 2.10 -16.09 -2.35
N GLU A 12 1.46 -16.40 -3.47
CA GLU A 12 2.07 -16.77 -4.74
C GLU A 12 2.57 -15.56 -5.54
N LYS A 13 2.57 -14.38 -4.93
CA LYS A 13 2.98 -13.11 -5.56
C LYS A 13 2.11 -12.75 -6.77
N GLU A 14 0.83 -13.07 -6.72
CA GLU A 14 -0.13 -12.64 -7.71
C GLU A 14 -0.80 -11.33 -7.29
N LEU A 15 -0.73 -10.31 -8.13
CA LEU A 15 -1.45 -9.05 -7.95
C LEU A 15 -2.90 -9.25 -8.40
N VAL A 16 -3.82 -9.38 -7.46
CA VAL A 16 -5.22 -9.74 -7.75
C VAL A 16 -6.15 -8.54 -7.87
N ALA A 17 -5.81 -7.44 -7.24
CA ALA A 17 -6.58 -6.20 -7.34
C ALA A 17 -5.75 -4.99 -6.90
N THR A 18 -6.15 -3.82 -7.37
CA THR A 18 -5.60 -2.53 -6.94
C THR A 18 -6.70 -1.51 -6.69
N PHE A 19 -6.42 -0.57 -5.81
CA PHE A 19 -7.29 0.56 -5.54
C PHE A 19 -6.45 1.81 -5.30
N SER A 20 -6.85 2.94 -5.86
CA SER A 20 -6.23 4.23 -5.54
C SER A 20 -7.23 5.37 -5.66
N ARG A 21 -7.05 6.40 -4.85
CA ARG A 21 -7.80 7.66 -4.92
C ARG A 21 -6.90 8.82 -4.55
N ASN A 22 -7.07 9.91 -5.29
CA ASN A 22 -6.60 11.23 -4.90
C ASN A 22 -7.73 11.94 -4.18
N LEU A 23 -7.42 12.60 -3.07
CA LEU A 23 -8.42 13.13 -2.18
C LEU A 23 -8.50 14.66 -2.22
N GLU A 24 -9.69 15.18 -2.14
CA GLU A 24 -9.90 16.55 -1.67
C GLU A 24 -9.30 16.70 -0.28
N LEU A 25 -8.82 17.89 0.04
CA LEU A 25 -8.30 18.15 1.37
C LEU A 25 -9.44 18.07 2.40
N LEU A 26 -9.11 17.49 3.55
CA LEU A 26 -10.05 17.42 4.65
C LEU A 26 -10.25 18.80 5.24
N ASP A 27 -11.49 19.24 5.38
CA ASP A 27 -11.83 20.52 6.00
C ASP A 27 -11.22 20.64 7.41
N GLY A 28 -10.54 21.76 7.66
CA GLY A 28 -9.88 22.04 8.92
C GLY A 28 -8.61 21.22 9.18
N ALA A 29 -8.08 20.51 8.17
CA ALA A 29 -6.79 19.84 8.30
C ALA A 29 -5.64 20.83 8.12
N ASP A 30 -4.73 20.82 9.08
CA ASP A 30 -3.47 21.54 8.96
C ASP A 30 -2.50 20.81 8.04
N VAL A 31 -1.57 21.56 7.49
CA VAL A 31 -0.51 21.07 6.61
C VAL A 31 0.81 21.06 7.36
N ASP A 32 1.46 19.90 7.38
CA ASP A 32 2.82 19.81 7.92
C ASP A 32 3.82 20.50 6.98
N GLU A 33 4.54 21.50 7.50
CA GLU A 33 5.46 22.32 6.72
C GLU A 33 6.60 21.50 6.10
N ARG A 34 7.14 20.51 6.82
CA ARG A 34 8.22 19.66 6.31
C ARG A 34 7.75 18.80 5.15
N THR A 35 6.55 18.27 5.26
CA THR A 35 5.93 17.48 4.18
C THR A 35 5.66 18.37 2.97
N THR A 36 5.23 19.61 3.17
CA THR A 36 5.02 20.57 2.06
C THR A 36 6.33 20.90 1.36
N LEU A 37 7.40 21.19 2.11
CA LEU A 37 8.72 21.45 1.57
C LEU A 37 9.30 20.24 0.83
N TRP A 38 9.00 19.02 1.31
CA TRP A 38 9.40 17.80 0.61
C TRP A 38 8.68 17.64 -0.74
N TRP A 39 7.36 17.87 -0.78
CA TRP A 39 6.59 17.83 -2.02
C TRP A 39 6.98 18.94 -3.01
N ALA A 40 7.53 20.05 -2.54
CA ALA A 40 8.00 21.16 -3.38
C ALA A 40 9.34 20.86 -4.09
N GLN A 41 10.01 19.75 -3.79
CA GLN A 41 11.25 19.38 -4.44
C GLN A 41 10.99 18.95 -5.89
N PRO A 42 11.89 19.28 -6.84
CA PRO A 42 11.71 18.95 -8.26
C PRO A 42 11.48 17.46 -8.52
N GLU A 43 12.13 16.59 -7.73
CA GLU A 43 12.04 15.13 -7.86
C GLU A 43 10.63 14.61 -7.51
N GLN A 44 9.85 15.39 -6.74
CA GLN A 44 8.50 15.02 -6.31
C GLN A 44 7.41 15.65 -7.18
N ALA A 45 7.76 16.57 -8.08
CA ALA A 45 6.81 17.42 -8.81
C ALA A 45 5.76 16.59 -9.58
N GLU A 46 6.19 15.53 -10.27
CA GLU A 46 5.29 14.70 -11.06
C GLU A 46 4.34 13.88 -10.14
N ALA A 47 4.87 13.29 -9.09
CA ALA A 47 4.04 12.53 -8.12
C ALA A 47 3.04 13.45 -7.41
N TYR A 48 3.48 14.65 -7.01
CA TYR A 48 2.59 15.65 -6.42
C TYR A 48 1.49 16.06 -7.39
N LYS A 49 1.83 16.38 -8.66
CA LYS A 49 0.86 16.73 -9.71
C LYS A 49 -0.18 15.61 -9.84
N ARG A 50 0.25 14.36 -10.01
CA ARG A 50 -0.66 13.21 -10.12
C ARG A 50 -1.56 13.07 -8.90
N SER A 51 -1.06 13.34 -7.69
CA SER A 51 -1.86 13.28 -6.46
C SER A 51 -2.96 14.35 -6.39
N ARG A 52 -2.92 15.37 -7.27
CA ARG A 52 -3.90 16.46 -7.33
C ARG A 52 -4.85 16.40 -8.54
N GLU A 53 -4.77 15.32 -9.33
CA GLU A 53 -5.68 15.07 -10.45
C GLU A 53 -6.89 14.22 -10.02
N PHE A 54 -8.05 14.42 -10.62
CA PHE A 54 -9.25 13.59 -10.41
C PHE A 54 -9.60 13.40 -8.93
N LEU A 55 -9.70 14.51 -8.21
CA LEU A 55 -9.95 14.48 -6.75
C LEU A 55 -11.32 13.88 -6.42
N THR A 56 -11.34 13.08 -5.38
CA THR A 56 -12.53 12.44 -4.84
C THR A 56 -12.74 12.92 -3.40
N SER A 57 -14.00 13.16 -3.00
CA SER A 57 -14.27 13.51 -1.61
C SER A 57 -13.84 12.37 -0.68
N PRO A 58 -13.30 12.67 0.52
CA PRO A 58 -12.84 11.65 1.44
C PRO A 58 -13.90 10.60 1.79
N ARG A 59 -15.17 11.02 1.95
CA ARG A 59 -16.27 10.08 2.22
C ARG A 59 -16.51 9.12 1.06
N ALA A 60 -16.60 9.62 -0.17
CA ALA A 60 -16.82 8.78 -1.34
C ALA A 60 -15.66 7.79 -1.53
N ALA A 61 -14.41 8.25 -1.38
CA ALA A 61 -13.24 7.41 -1.46
C ALA A 61 -13.23 6.28 -0.43
N MET A 62 -13.70 6.52 0.80
CA MET A 62 -13.79 5.47 1.83
C MET A 62 -14.92 4.47 1.55
N VAL A 63 -16.06 4.92 1.01
CA VAL A 63 -17.14 4.02 0.56
C VAL A 63 -16.63 3.11 -0.56
N ASP A 64 -16.01 3.68 -1.59
CA ASP A 64 -15.45 2.92 -2.71
C ASP A 64 -14.39 1.91 -2.24
N CYS A 65 -13.50 2.36 -1.34
CA CYS A 65 -12.46 1.49 -0.79
C CYS A 65 -13.04 0.34 0.04
N LYS A 66 -14.09 0.59 0.83
CA LYS A 66 -14.78 -0.47 1.56
C LYS A 66 -15.41 -1.49 0.59
N ASN A 67 -16.08 -1.03 -0.45
CA ASN A 67 -16.68 -1.92 -1.46
C ASN A 67 -15.59 -2.77 -2.13
N TRP A 68 -14.47 -2.17 -2.51
CA TRP A 68 -13.32 -2.88 -3.06
C TRP A 68 -12.75 -3.94 -2.09
N LEU A 69 -12.66 -3.62 -0.79
CA LEU A 69 -12.24 -4.59 0.23
C LEU A 69 -13.24 -5.74 0.37
N ASP A 70 -14.54 -5.45 0.27
CA ASP A 70 -15.58 -6.47 0.32
C ASP A 70 -15.50 -7.45 -0.88
N GLU A 71 -15.11 -6.96 -2.06
CA GLU A 71 -14.86 -7.80 -3.24
C GLU A 71 -13.65 -8.74 -3.07
N LEU A 72 -12.72 -8.44 -2.17
CA LEU A 72 -11.57 -9.30 -1.88
C LEU A 72 -11.89 -10.46 -0.93
N ARG A 73 -13.06 -10.51 -0.31
CA ARG A 73 -13.45 -11.55 0.66
C ARG A 73 -13.26 -12.99 0.17
N PRO A 74 -13.47 -13.34 -1.12
CA PRO A 74 -13.20 -14.68 -1.62
C PRO A 74 -11.74 -15.13 -1.47
N PHE A 75 -10.78 -14.19 -1.39
CA PHE A 75 -9.37 -14.50 -1.14
C PHE A 75 -9.03 -14.65 0.35
N GLY A 76 -9.98 -14.38 1.24
CA GLY A 76 -9.79 -14.38 2.69
C GLY A 76 -9.78 -12.98 3.30
N ARG A 77 -9.44 -12.92 4.60
CA ARG A 77 -9.34 -11.65 5.32
C ARG A 77 -8.01 -10.96 4.97
N PRO A 78 -8.02 -9.74 4.42
CA PRO A 78 -6.79 -9.03 4.09
C PRO A 78 -6.00 -8.66 5.35
N ILE A 79 -4.66 -8.72 5.24
CA ILE A 79 -3.73 -8.17 6.22
C ILE A 79 -3.19 -6.87 5.63
N VAL A 80 -3.44 -5.76 6.30
CA VAL A 80 -2.91 -4.45 5.89
C VAL A 80 -1.44 -4.36 6.26
N CYS A 81 -0.63 -3.91 5.31
CA CYS A 81 0.82 -3.79 5.45
C CYS A 81 1.28 -2.43 4.93
N GLY A 82 2.41 -1.94 5.43
CA GLY A 82 3.00 -0.68 4.97
C GLY A 82 4.42 -0.46 5.50
N ALA A 83 5.09 0.56 4.99
CA ALA A 83 6.44 0.93 5.41
C ALA A 83 6.64 2.46 5.47
N PRO A 84 6.43 3.11 6.61
CA PRO A 84 6.04 2.57 7.93
C PRO A 84 4.53 2.38 8.03
N SER A 85 4.10 1.18 8.39
CA SER A 85 2.68 0.86 8.50
C SER A 85 1.93 1.77 9.50
N GLY A 86 2.58 2.14 10.59
CA GLY A 86 1.99 3.03 11.59
C GLY A 86 1.53 4.39 11.06
N PHE A 87 2.16 4.90 10.00
CA PHE A 87 1.75 6.14 9.33
C PHE A 87 0.53 5.88 8.44
N ASP A 88 0.65 5.00 7.47
CA ASP A 88 -0.40 4.76 6.47
C ASP A 88 -1.67 4.19 7.11
N PHE A 89 -1.52 3.20 8.00
CA PHE A 89 -2.62 2.59 8.72
C PHE A 89 -3.39 3.58 9.58
N THR A 90 -2.70 4.48 10.29
CA THR A 90 -3.35 5.48 11.15
C THR A 90 -4.25 6.41 10.35
N PHE A 91 -3.78 6.90 9.20
CA PHE A 91 -4.59 7.73 8.32
C PHE A 91 -5.80 6.97 7.77
N MET A 92 -5.60 5.75 7.26
CA MET A 92 -6.68 4.94 6.71
C MET A 92 -7.72 4.61 7.78
N TYR A 93 -7.28 4.16 8.97
CA TYR A 93 -8.16 3.86 10.10
C TYR A 93 -8.97 5.08 10.53
N TYR A 94 -8.32 6.25 10.67
CA TYR A 94 -8.99 7.50 11.03
C TYR A 94 -10.06 7.90 10.00
N TYR A 95 -9.74 7.81 8.70
CA TYR A 95 -10.68 8.16 7.63
C TYR A 95 -11.87 7.19 7.61
N PHE A 96 -11.66 5.91 7.75
CA PHE A 96 -12.75 4.93 7.85
C PHE A 96 -13.65 5.21 9.06
N GLN A 97 -13.10 5.41 10.24
CA GLN A 97 -13.87 5.73 11.44
C GLN A 97 -14.65 7.05 11.27
N ARG A 98 -14.00 8.08 10.75
CA ARG A 98 -14.64 9.40 10.57
C ARG A 98 -15.79 9.37 9.58
N PHE A 99 -15.67 8.66 8.48
CA PHE A 99 -16.63 8.74 7.39
C PHE A 99 -17.62 7.60 7.33
N LEU A 100 -17.27 6.42 7.85
CA LEU A 100 -18.13 5.23 7.85
C LEU A 100 -18.57 4.79 9.26
N GLY A 101 -17.92 5.28 10.33
CA GLY A 101 -18.18 4.85 11.69
C GLY A 101 -17.61 3.48 12.05
N GLU A 102 -16.95 2.82 11.10
CA GLU A 102 -16.32 1.50 11.28
C GLU A 102 -15.05 1.40 10.42
N SER A 103 -14.15 0.48 10.78
CA SER A 103 -12.96 0.21 9.98
C SER A 103 -13.01 -1.20 9.39
N PRO A 104 -13.12 -1.35 8.05
CA PRO A 104 -13.11 -2.66 7.40
C PRO A 104 -11.74 -3.35 7.46
N ILE A 105 -10.68 -2.60 7.75
CA ILE A 105 -9.30 -3.10 7.88
C ILE A 105 -8.95 -3.56 9.31
N GLY A 106 -9.92 -3.51 10.24
CA GLY A 106 -9.68 -3.83 11.64
C GLY A 106 -8.80 -2.81 12.36
N PHE A 107 -7.96 -3.26 13.29
CA PHE A 107 -7.12 -2.40 14.15
C PHE A 107 -5.66 -2.88 14.24
N ALA A 108 -5.24 -3.79 13.37
CA ALA A 108 -3.88 -4.31 13.33
C ALA A 108 -3.31 -4.22 11.91
N SER A 109 -2.02 -3.95 11.83
CA SER A 109 -1.28 -3.92 10.57
C SER A 109 0.11 -4.52 10.74
N LEU A 110 0.70 -5.00 9.65
CA LEU A 110 2.05 -5.51 9.60
C LEU A 110 3.00 -4.42 9.09
N ASP A 111 3.99 -4.06 9.89
CA ASP A 111 5.04 -3.15 9.48
C ASP A 111 6.18 -3.90 8.78
N LEU A 112 6.49 -3.51 7.53
CA LEU A 112 7.50 -4.19 6.71
C LEU A 112 8.88 -4.14 7.34
N ARG A 113 9.26 -3.00 7.93
CA ARG A 113 10.58 -2.85 8.55
C ARG A 113 10.73 -3.72 9.78
N THR A 114 9.69 -3.79 10.61
CA THR A 114 9.67 -4.65 11.80
C THR A 114 9.75 -6.12 11.39
N TYR A 115 9.00 -6.51 10.36
CA TYR A 115 9.02 -7.86 9.85
C TYR A 115 10.39 -8.23 9.26
N ALA A 116 10.98 -7.34 8.45
CA ALA A 116 12.32 -7.51 7.91
C ALA A 116 13.38 -7.66 9.01
N ALA A 117 13.28 -6.87 10.08
CA ALA A 117 14.21 -6.96 11.22
C ALA A 117 14.15 -8.34 11.87
N ALA A 118 12.95 -8.90 12.04
CA ALA A 118 12.76 -10.24 12.58
C ALA A 118 13.34 -11.33 11.66
N VAL A 119 13.00 -11.29 10.36
CA VAL A 119 13.48 -12.27 9.37
C VAL A 119 14.99 -12.24 9.23
N LEU A 120 15.60 -11.05 9.20
CA LEU A 120 17.05 -10.87 9.09
C LEU A 120 17.78 -11.05 10.42
N LYS A 121 17.06 -11.24 11.54
CA LYS A 121 17.63 -11.32 12.91
C LYS A 121 18.54 -10.12 13.23
N ARG A 122 18.08 -8.91 12.86
CA ARG A 122 18.80 -7.64 13.05
C ARG A 122 18.01 -6.67 13.92
N GLN A 123 18.71 -5.74 14.55
CA GLN A 123 18.07 -4.67 15.29
C GLN A 123 17.28 -3.76 14.34
N TYR A 124 16.09 -3.34 14.74
CA TYR A 124 15.17 -2.51 13.96
C TYR A 124 15.84 -1.27 13.34
N ARG A 125 16.72 -0.57 14.12
CA ARG A 125 17.41 0.65 13.63
C ARG A 125 18.43 0.38 12.53
N HIS A 126 18.89 -0.85 12.39
CA HIS A 126 19.86 -1.27 11.37
C HIS A 126 19.23 -1.94 10.15
N VAL A 127 17.91 -1.82 10.03
CA VAL A 127 17.17 -2.39 8.90
C VAL A 127 16.35 -1.31 8.22
N GLY A 128 16.49 -1.20 6.92
CA GLY A 128 15.71 -0.34 6.04
C GLY A 128 15.81 -0.88 4.62
N LYS A 129 15.12 -0.29 3.66
CA LYS A 129 15.08 -0.78 2.27
C LYS A 129 16.48 -1.01 1.67
N ARG A 130 17.46 -0.14 2.01
CA ARG A 130 18.85 -0.26 1.53
C ARG A 130 19.61 -1.48 2.10
N GLN A 131 19.13 -2.06 3.20
CA GLN A 131 19.71 -3.24 3.85
C GLN A 131 18.93 -4.52 3.53
N TYR A 132 17.86 -4.45 2.74
CA TYR A 132 17.13 -5.63 2.32
C TYR A 132 17.99 -6.44 1.35
N PRO A 133 17.91 -7.78 1.41
CA PRO A 133 18.50 -8.65 0.40
C PRO A 133 18.02 -8.28 -0.99
N ALA A 134 18.91 -8.32 -1.98
CA ALA A 134 18.57 -7.95 -3.36
C ALA A 134 17.43 -8.82 -3.94
N GLU A 135 17.32 -10.06 -3.47
CA GLU A 135 16.27 -10.99 -3.85
C GLU A 135 14.87 -10.60 -3.34
N TRP A 136 14.75 -9.67 -2.37
CA TRP A 136 13.46 -9.16 -1.93
C TRP A 136 12.97 -8.01 -2.81
N ILE A 137 13.88 -7.34 -3.52
CA ILE A 137 13.59 -6.15 -4.31
C ILE A 137 13.37 -6.56 -5.76
N ASP A 138 12.25 -6.15 -6.34
CA ASP A 138 12.01 -6.25 -7.76
C ASP A 138 12.55 -4.99 -8.43
N GLN A 139 13.68 -5.13 -9.15
CA GLN A 139 14.37 -3.99 -9.76
C GLN A 139 13.61 -3.36 -10.94
N ASN A 140 12.61 -4.06 -11.46
CA ASN A 140 11.76 -3.55 -12.56
C ASN A 140 10.63 -2.64 -12.04
N LEU A 141 10.42 -2.57 -10.72
CA LEU A 141 9.40 -1.71 -10.12
C LEU A 141 10.01 -0.37 -9.70
N PRO A 142 9.59 0.75 -10.33
CA PRO A 142 10.09 2.06 -9.95
C PRO A 142 9.51 2.52 -8.61
N HIS A 143 10.32 3.20 -7.83
CA HIS A 143 9.85 3.95 -6.66
C HIS A 143 9.52 5.38 -7.11
N THR A 144 8.24 5.66 -7.34
CA THR A 144 7.80 6.89 -8.00
C THR A 144 7.18 7.92 -7.07
N HIS A 145 6.94 7.56 -5.79
CA HIS A 145 6.11 8.32 -4.84
C HIS A 145 4.64 8.50 -5.29
N VAL A 146 4.21 7.80 -6.33
CA VAL A 146 2.80 7.63 -6.65
C VAL A 146 2.26 6.51 -5.76
N ALA A 147 1.21 6.80 -5.01
CA ALA A 147 0.74 5.92 -3.93
C ALA A 147 0.47 4.47 -4.38
N LEU A 148 -0.05 4.26 -5.59
CA LEU A 148 -0.30 2.92 -6.10
C LEU A 148 0.99 2.19 -6.52
N ASP A 149 1.91 2.88 -7.17
CA ASP A 149 3.19 2.28 -7.58
C ASP A 149 3.99 1.83 -6.36
N ASP A 150 4.03 2.67 -5.32
CA ASP A 150 4.69 2.36 -4.06
C ASP A 150 4.01 1.19 -3.33
N ALA A 151 2.67 1.10 -3.38
CA ALA A 151 1.93 -0.03 -2.81
C ALA A 151 2.24 -1.35 -3.52
N ILE A 152 2.38 -1.35 -4.85
CA ILE A 152 2.77 -2.54 -5.62
C ILE A 152 4.21 -2.94 -5.28
N GLU A 153 5.14 -2.00 -5.26
CA GLU A 153 6.53 -2.27 -4.89
C GLU A 153 6.64 -2.86 -3.48
N GLN A 154 6.01 -2.23 -2.49
CA GLN A 154 6.02 -2.72 -1.11
C GLN A 154 5.35 -4.09 -0.97
N GLY A 155 4.27 -4.34 -1.69
CA GLY A 155 3.61 -5.64 -1.74
C GLY A 155 4.54 -6.74 -2.25
N CYS A 156 5.26 -6.51 -3.35
CA CYS A 156 6.25 -7.46 -3.88
C CYS A 156 7.36 -7.75 -2.89
N ILE A 157 7.90 -6.71 -2.23
CA ILE A 157 8.92 -6.85 -1.20
C ILE A 157 8.40 -7.70 -0.04
N LEU A 158 7.19 -7.42 0.46
CA LEU A 158 6.60 -8.15 1.57
C LEU A 158 6.41 -9.63 1.25
N ILE A 159 5.86 -9.95 0.07
CA ILE A 159 5.67 -11.35 -0.31
C ILE A 159 7.01 -12.09 -0.38
N ASN A 160 8.06 -11.47 -0.92
CA ASN A 160 9.40 -12.06 -0.92
C ASN A 160 9.96 -12.27 0.50
N MET A 161 9.71 -11.33 1.43
CA MET A 161 10.06 -11.50 2.86
C MET A 161 9.32 -12.66 3.50
N ILE A 162 7.99 -12.76 3.27
CA ILE A 162 7.16 -13.84 3.83
C ILE A 162 7.63 -15.19 3.30
N ARG A 163 7.88 -15.30 1.99
CA ARG A 163 8.38 -16.53 1.37
C ARG A 163 9.74 -16.92 1.92
N THR A 164 10.65 -15.96 2.14
CA THR A 164 11.94 -16.20 2.80
C THR A 164 11.75 -16.75 4.22
N ASN A 165 10.85 -16.12 5.01
CA ASN A 165 10.58 -16.57 6.38
C ASN A 165 9.96 -17.98 6.45
N LEU A 166 9.17 -18.36 5.44
CA LEU A 166 8.52 -19.66 5.32
C LEU A 166 9.37 -20.69 4.55
N GLU A 167 10.61 -20.35 4.22
CA GLU A 167 11.53 -21.21 3.43
C GLU A 167 10.93 -21.65 2.07
N LEU A 168 10.05 -20.81 1.50
CA LEU A 168 9.44 -21.07 0.20
C LEU A 168 10.34 -20.55 -0.94
N PRO A 169 10.32 -21.19 -2.12
CA PRO A 169 11.06 -20.72 -3.29
C PRO A 169 10.73 -19.27 -3.64
N ARG A 170 11.74 -18.49 -4.01
CA ARG A 170 11.57 -17.11 -4.49
C ARG A 170 10.73 -17.09 -5.78
N ILE A 171 9.89 -16.05 -5.91
CA ILE A 171 9.22 -15.71 -7.16
C ILE A 171 9.82 -14.37 -7.64
N ALA A 172 10.51 -14.40 -8.79
CA ALA A 172 11.26 -13.25 -9.29
C ALA A 172 10.32 -12.09 -9.66
N GLU A 173 9.28 -12.38 -10.44
CA GLU A 173 8.32 -11.38 -10.91
C GLU A 173 6.93 -11.70 -10.40
N PHE A 174 6.11 -10.68 -10.16
CA PHE A 174 4.72 -10.91 -9.80
C PHE A 174 3.88 -11.23 -11.05
N ALA A 175 2.82 -12.03 -10.87
CA ALA A 175 1.83 -12.26 -11.91
C ALA A 175 0.70 -11.23 -11.75
N ASP A 176 0.43 -10.46 -12.81
CA ASP A 176 -0.72 -9.55 -12.83
C ASP A 176 -1.98 -10.31 -13.22
N ARG A 177 -2.90 -10.46 -12.27
CA ARG A 177 -4.18 -11.16 -12.43
C ARG A 177 -5.39 -10.23 -12.46
N ARG A 178 -5.16 -8.91 -12.50
CA ARG A 178 -6.26 -7.94 -12.46
C ARG A 178 -7.21 -8.08 -13.63
N GLU A 179 -6.71 -8.34 -14.84
CA GLU A 179 -7.54 -8.51 -16.06
C GLU A 179 -8.35 -9.82 -16.07
N ALA A 180 -7.80 -10.88 -15.49
CA ALA A 180 -8.50 -12.17 -15.43
C ALA A 180 -9.81 -12.11 -14.62
N ARG A 181 -10.00 -11.13 -13.74
CA ARG A 181 -11.20 -10.91 -12.94
C ARG A 181 -12.34 -10.28 -13.72
N THR A 182 -12.03 -9.43 -14.69
CA THR A 182 -13.05 -8.73 -15.50
C THR A 182 -13.86 -9.72 -16.36
N ILE A 183 -13.27 -10.84 -16.71
CA ILE A 183 -13.91 -11.89 -17.54
C ILE A 183 -14.83 -12.79 -16.70
N SER A 184 -14.56 -13.00 -15.42
CA SER A 184 -15.34 -13.89 -14.53
C SER A 184 -16.61 -13.25 -13.96
N SER A 185 -16.74 -11.93 -14.00
CA SER A 185 -17.93 -11.20 -13.52
C SER A 185 -18.99 -10.95 -14.59
N ALA A 186 -18.77 -11.44 -15.82
CA ALA A 186 -19.67 -11.28 -16.97
C ALA A 186 -20.35 -12.60 -17.41
N GLY A 187 -20.34 -13.64 -16.54
CA GLY A 187 -20.96 -14.94 -16.77
C GLY A 187 -22.17 -15.17 -15.87
#